data_0bf59436544d4b8109c31e6be8676b9c
#
_entry.id   0bf59436544d4b8109c31e6be8676b9c
#
_cell.length_a   1.000
_cell.length_b   1.000
_cell.length_c   1.000
_cell.angle_alpha   90.00
_cell.angle_beta   90.00
_cell.angle_gamma   90.00
#
_symmetry.space_group_name_H-M   'P 1'
#
loop_
_entity.id
_entity.type
_entity.pdbx_description
1 polymer ?
#
loop_
_entity_poly.entity_id
_entity_poly.type
_entity_poly.pdbx_seq_one_letter_code
_entity_poly.pdbx_strand_id
1 'polypeptide(L)'
;MKVSRSKQKAETRQRLMDAAAMELASGRSFDTLSLREVAKIAGIAPTSFYRHFHDMEGLGLALLEEHGKTLQDLMHDVREQASEGRSLIRASVETLFEYIDSHQGMARMLLQESMSPQSAFRGAAEKLLATMSSDLADYLVWEAEERGVPLAHPKIAANSIVAILFTMGIALLDTPDADRARHIESAIIQLRMIMHGSEAMAHAPGS
;
A
#
# COMPACT_ATOMS: atom_id res chain seq x y z
N MET A 1 -33.66 -10.21 -15.77
CA MET A 1 -33.04 -10.80 -14.56
C MET A 1 -33.03 -9.74 -13.46
N LYS A 2 -33.72 -9.94 -12.32
CA LYS A 2 -33.67 -8.99 -11.19
C LYS A 2 -32.29 -9.11 -10.52
N VAL A 3 -31.49 -8.07 -10.58
CA VAL A 3 -30.23 -7.96 -9.78
C VAL A 3 -30.61 -8.11 -8.31
N SER A 4 -29.92 -8.99 -7.58
CA SER A 4 -30.16 -9.19 -6.15
C SER A 4 -29.96 -7.85 -5.40
N ARG A 5 -30.81 -7.57 -4.40
CA ARG A 5 -30.67 -6.37 -3.53
C ARG A 5 -29.29 -6.26 -2.92
N SER A 6 -28.65 -7.38 -2.61
CA SER A 6 -27.27 -7.44 -2.11
C SER A 6 -26.28 -6.96 -3.16
N LYS A 7 -26.39 -7.39 -4.40
CA LYS A 7 -25.51 -6.96 -5.50
C LYS A 7 -25.65 -5.47 -5.77
N GLN A 8 -26.89 -4.97 -5.82
CA GLN A 8 -27.15 -3.53 -6.00
C GLN A 8 -26.59 -2.69 -4.84
N LYS A 9 -26.63 -3.21 -3.60
CA LYS A 9 -26.03 -2.54 -2.44
C LYS A 9 -24.51 -2.47 -2.58
N ALA A 10 -23.86 -3.57 -2.98
CA ALA A 10 -22.41 -3.61 -3.21
C ALA A 10 -21.98 -2.66 -4.34
N GLU A 11 -22.69 -2.68 -5.48
CA GLU A 11 -22.44 -1.78 -6.61
C GLU A 11 -22.56 -0.30 -6.23
N THR A 12 -23.55 0.05 -5.41
CA THR A 12 -23.73 1.44 -4.96
C THR A 12 -22.60 1.85 -3.98
N ARG A 13 -22.19 0.92 -3.11
CA ARG A 13 -21.05 1.14 -2.21
C ARG A 13 -19.77 1.40 -3.00
N GLN A 14 -19.52 0.58 -4.03
CA GLN A 14 -18.35 0.76 -4.89
C GLN A 14 -18.36 2.10 -5.62
N ARG A 15 -19.49 2.51 -6.20
CA ARG A 15 -19.62 3.81 -6.86
C ARG A 15 -19.29 5.00 -5.94
N LEU A 16 -19.60 4.90 -4.64
CA LEU A 16 -19.21 5.93 -3.67
C LEU A 16 -17.70 5.94 -3.45
N MET A 17 -17.08 4.78 -3.37
CA MET A 17 -15.64 4.64 -3.23
C MET A 17 -14.92 5.15 -4.49
N ASP A 18 -15.38 4.75 -5.67
CA ASP A 18 -14.84 5.21 -6.96
C ASP A 18 -14.93 6.73 -7.11
N ALA A 19 -16.07 7.32 -6.70
CA ALA A 19 -16.28 8.77 -6.73
C ALA A 19 -15.28 9.52 -5.83
N ALA A 20 -15.02 9.02 -4.62
CA ALA A 20 -14.05 9.62 -3.74
C ALA A 20 -12.61 9.42 -4.26
N ALA A 21 -12.27 8.22 -4.75
CA ALA A 21 -10.96 7.93 -5.34
C ALA A 21 -10.67 8.83 -6.55
N MET A 22 -11.68 9.10 -7.39
CA MET A 22 -11.55 10.01 -8.55
C MET A 22 -11.24 11.46 -8.12
N GLU A 23 -11.87 11.95 -7.05
CA GLU A 23 -11.58 13.28 -6.50
C GLU A 23 -10.16 13.36 -5.92
N LEU A 24 -9.72 12.32 -5.22
CA LEU A 24 -8.33 12.20 -4.73
C LEU A 24 -7.34 12.17 -5.89
N ALA A 25 -7.64 11.44 -6.96
CA ALA A 25 -6.80 11.38 -8.16
C ALA A 25 -6.71 12.74 -8.88
N SER A 26 -7.72 13.61 -8.73
CA SER A 26 -7.68 14.98 -9.24
C SER A 26 -6.80 15.94 -8.43
N GLY A 27 -6.18 15.44 -7.33
CA GLY A 27 -5.31 16.21 -6.45
C GLY A 27 -6.04 16.86 -5.25
N ARG A 28 -7.32 16.55 -5.05
CA ARG A 28 -8.05 17.03 -3.85
C ARG A 28 -7.62 16.24 -2.62
N SER A 29 -7.55 16.92 -1.48
CA SER A 29 -7.32 16.27 -0.19
C SER A 29 -8.62 15.67 0.36
N PHE A 30 -8.53 14.52 1.05
CA PHE A 30 -9.72 13.80 1.55
C PHE A 30 -10.55 14.60 2.55
N ASP A 31 -9.92 15.37 3.42
CA ASP A 31 -10.56 16.25 4.41
C ASP A 31 -11.40 17.37 3.79
N THR A 32 -11.13 17.71 2.53
CA THR A 32 -11.92 18.72 1.78
C THR A 32 -13.14 18.14 1.07
N LEU A 33 -13.26 16.80 1.01
CA LEU A 33 -14.38 16.14 0.37
C LEU A 33 -15.62 16.15 1.27
N SER A 34 -16.75 16.53 0.70
CA SER A 34 -18.02 16.44 1.39
C SER A 34 -18.85 15.24 0.93
N LEU A 35 -19.61 14.65 1.85
CA LEU A 35 -20.57 13.59 1.56
C LEU A 35 -21.49 13.94 0.37
N ARG A 36 -21.94 15.21 0.30
CA ARG A 36 -22.86 15.66 -0.76
C ARG A 36 -22.21 15.63 -2.12
N GLU A 37 -20.95 16.02 -2.22
CA GLU A 37 -20.18 15.98 -3.47
C GLU A 37 -19.96 14.56 -3.92
N VAL A 38 -19.46 13.69 -3.03
CA VAL A 38 -19.24 12.28 -3.33
C VAL A 38 -20.53 11.58 -3.76
N ALA A 39 -21.65 11.80 -3.05
CA ALA A 39 -22.93 11.23 -3.43
C ALA A 39 -23.40 11.73 -4.80
N LYS A 40 -23.21 13.02 -5.10
CA LYS A 40 -23.55 13.63 -6.40
C LYS A 40 -22.73 12.99 -7.54
N ILE A 41 -21.43 12.82 -7.37
CA ILE A 41 -20.55 12.19 -8.37
C ILE A 41 -20.94 10.73 -8.55
N ALA A 42 -21.20 10.00 -7.46
CA ALA A 42 -21.69 8.63 -7.50
C ALA A 42 -23.11 8.47 -8.10
N GLY A 43 -23.81 9.59 -8.39
CA GLY A 43 -25.16 9.59 -8.96
C GLY A 43 -26.21 9.02 -8.01
N ILE A 44 -26.09 9.29 -6.70
CA ILE A 44 -27.07 8.88 -5.69
C ILE A 44 -27.54 10.06 -4.85
N ALA A 45 -28.71 9.91 -4.22
CA ALA A 45 -29.19 10.90 -3.27
C ALA A 45 -28.29 10.90 -2.01
N PRO A 46 -27.94 12.08 -1.43
CA PRO A 46 -27.12 12.17 -0.21
C PRO A 46 -27.65 11.33 0.97
N THR A 47 -28.97 11.22 1.11
CA THR A 47 -29.60 10.37 2.13
C THR A 47 -29.33 8.87 1.93
N SER A 48 -29.02 8.43 0.71
CA SER A 48 -28.70 7.04 0.41
C SER A 48 -27.27 6.69 0.83
N PHE A 49 -26.37 7.65 0.98
CA PHE A 49 -25.03 7.45 1.46
C PHE A 49 -24.99 6.70 2.80
N TYR A 50 -25.83 7.13 3.76
CA TYR A 50 -25.90 6.54 5.10
C TYR A 50 -26.34 5.07 5.17
N ARG A 51 -26.79 4.51 4.05
CA ARG A 51 -27.05 3.06 3.93
C ARG A 51 -25.79 2.25 3.68
N HIS A 52 -24.69 2.91 3.32
CA HIS A 52 -23.40 2.30 2.91
C HIS A 52 -22.26 2.66 3.84
N PHE A 53 -22.21 3.91 4.30
CA PHE A 53 -21.19 4.45 5.20
C PHE A 53 -21.85 5.31 6.26
N HIS A 54 -21.32 5.24 7.49
CA HIS A 54 -21.83 6.06 8.60
C HIS A 54 -21.50 7.55 8.38
N ASP A 55 -20.29 7.82 7.88
CA ASP A 55 -19.73 9.14 7.64
C ASP A 55 -18.63 9.08 6.57
N MET A 56 -17.96 10.20 6.32
CA MET A 56 -16.84 10.28 5.40
C MET A 56 -15.61 9.49 5.90
N GLU A 57 -15.40 9.43 7.21
CA GLU A 57 -14.34 8.62 7.81
C GLU A 57 -14.50 7.14 7.47
N GLY A 58 -15.71 6.59 7.63
CA GLY A 58 -16.01 5.21 7.26
C GLY A 58 -15.82 4.93 5.76
N LEU A 59 -16.06 5.92 4.89
CA LEU A 59 -15.74 5.81 3.47
C LEU A 59 -14.22 5.78 3.24
N GLY A 60 -13.47 6.66 3.88
CA GLY A 60 -12.02 6.73 3.75
C GLY A 60 -11.32 5.49 4.27
N LEU A 61 -11.76 4.92 5.40
CA LEU A 61 -11.25 3.64 5.93
C LEU A 61 -11.49 2.49 4.95
N ALA A 62 -12.64 2.47 4.29
CA ALA A 62 -12.95 1.45 3.29
C ALA A 62 -12.07 1.59 2.03
N LEU A 63 -11.75 2.82 1.62
CA LEU A 63 -10.79 3.08 0.54
C LEU A 63 -9.39 2.58 0.90
N LEU A 64 -8.91 2.87 2.11
CA LEU A 64 -7.60 2.38 2.59
C LEU A 64 -7.56 0.86 2.65
N GLU A 65 -8.63 0.21 3.09
CA GLU A 65 -8.72 -1.25 3.14
C GLU A 65 -8.67 -1.86 1.73
N GLU A 66 -9.42 -1.31 0.76
CA GLU A 66 -9.43 -1.79 -0.62
C GLU A 66 -8.07 -1.63 -1.30
N HIS A 67 -7.48 -0.43 -1.21
CA HIS A 67 -6.18 -0.15 -1.80
C HIS A 67 -5.04 -0.91 -1.10
N GLY A 68 -5.13 -1.06 0.22
CA GLY A 68 -4.19 -1.87 0.99
C GLY A 68 -4.20 -3.33 0.56
N LYS A 69 -5.40 -3.90 0.36
CA LYS A 69 -5.55 -5.26 -0.16
C LYS A 69 -4.99 -5.39 -1.58
N THR A 70 -5.31 -4.46 -2.47
CA THR A 70 -4.77 -4.46 -3.84
C THR A 70 -3.24 -4.45 -3.83
N LEU A 71 -2.63 -3.64 -2.97
CA LEU A 71 -1.18 -3.58 -2.85
C LEU A 71 -0.60 -4.89 -2.30
N GLN A 72 -1.24 -5.52 -1.31
CA GLN A 72 -0.84 -6.83 -0.79
C GLN A 72 -0.90 -7.91 -1.88
N ASP A 73 -1.98 -7.96 -2.65
CA ASP A 73 -2.16 -8.91 -3.76
C ASP A 73 -1.05 -8.69 -4.83
N LEU A 74 -0.76 -7.45 -5.22
CA LEU A 74 0.32 -7.11 -6.14
C LEU A 74 1.70 -7.55 -5.62
N MET A 75 2.00 -7.33 -4.34
CA MET A 75 3.27 -7.74 -3.75
C MET A 75 3.38 -9.27 -3.64
N HIS A 76 2.26 -9.96 -3.45
CA HIS A 76 2.21 -11.42 -3.49
C HIS A 76 2.53 -11.95 -4.90
N ASP A 77 1.87 -11.42 -5.93
CA ASP A 77 2.08 -11.80 -7.33
C ASP A 77 3.53 -11.57 -7.78
N VAL A 78 4.15 -10.46 -7.35
CA VAL A 78 5.58 -10.18 -7.63
C VAL A 78 6.48 -11.26 -7.03
N ARG A 79 6.18 -11.73 -5.81
CA ARG A 79 6.96 -12.79 -5.16
C ARG A 79 6.80 -14.13 -5.84
N GLU A 80 5.61 -14.49 -6.29
CA GLU A 80 5.37 -15.71 -7.05
C GLU A 80 6.11 -15.71 -8.40
N GLN A 81 6.10 -14.57 -9.11
CA GLN A 81 6.73 -14.44 -10.42
C GLN A 81 8.26 -14.32 -10.35
N ALA A 82 8.83 -13.91 -9.22
CA ALA A 82 10.28 -13.73 -9.06
C ALA A 82 11.07 -15.05 -9.09
N SER A 83 10.42 -16.21 -8.90
CA SER A 83 11.01 -17.53 -9.07
C SER A 83 11.55 -17.80 -10.49
N GLU A 84 11.23 -16.96 -11.47
CA GLU A 84 11.61 -17.08 -12.89
C GLU A 84 12.89 -16.28 -13.27
N GLY A 85 13.73 -15.85 -12.31
CA GLY A 85 15.04 -15.23 -12.57
C GLY A 85 15.08 -13.71 -12.63
N ARG A 86 14.00 -13.01 -12.32
CA ARG A 86 13.99 -11.55 -12.07
C ARG A 86 14.48 -11.27 -10.64
N SER A 87 15.24 -10.18 -10.48
CA SER A 87 15.58 -9.70 -9.13
C SER A 87 14.29 -9.29 -8.41
N LEU A 88 13.88 -10.08 -7.40
CA LEU A 88 12.69 -9.81 -6.59
C LEU A 88 12.71 -8.39 -6.02
N ILE A 89 13.85 -7.94 -5.51
CA ILE A 89 14.00 -6.60 -4.95
C ILE A 89 13.64 -5.53 -5.99
N ARG A 90 14.19 -5.64 -7.21
CA ARG A 90 13.90 -4.67 -8.28
C ARG A 90 12.42 -4.71 -8.66
N ALA A 91 11.87 -5.89 -8.90
CA ALA A 91 10.48 -6.06 -9.27
C ALA A 91 9.53 -5.48 -8.20
N SER A 92 9.80 -5.75 -6.92
CA SER A 92 9.00 -5.22 -5.80
C SER A 92 9.04 -3.69 -5.74
N VAL A 93 10.21 -3.07 -5.90
CA VAL A 93 10.35 -1.60 -5.89
C VAL A 93 9.63 -0.97 -7.07
N GLU A 94 9.86 -1.49 -8.28
CA GLU A 94 9.25 -0.98 -9.50
C GLU A 94 7.71 -1.09 -9.44
N THR A 95 7.18 -2.25 -9.07
CA THR A 95 5.72 -2.47 -8.96
C THR A 95 5.09 -1.56 -7.89
N LEU A 96 5.70 -1.41 -6.72
CA LEU A 96 5.20 -0.52 -5.68
C LEU A 96 5.17 0.94 -6.17
N PHE A 97 6.24 1.38 -6.81
CA PHE A 97 6.35 2.77 -7.26
C PHE A 97 5.40 3.07 -8.43
N GLU A 98 5.19 2.13 -9.34
CA GLU A 98 4.17 2.21 -10.38
C GLU A 98 2.75 2.28 -9.76
N TYR A 99 2.50 1.50 -8.70
CA TYR A 99 1.23 1.55 -7.99
C TYR A 99 1.01 2.91 -7.33
N ILE A 100 2.01 3.45 -6.63
CA ILE A 100 1.94 4.78 -5.99
C ILE A 100 1.70 5.87 -7.04
N ASP A 101 2.36 5.78 -8.18
CA ASP A 101 2.23 6.71 -9.29
C ASP A 101 0.82 6.72 -9.89
N SER A 102 0.27 5.53 -10.05
CA SER A 102 -1.08 5.36 -10.58
C SER A 102 -2.16 5.76 -9.56
N HIS A 103 -1.82 5.86 -8.27
CA HIS A 103 -2.76 6.12 -7.17
C HIS A 103 -2.29 7.24 -6.23
N GLN A 104 -1.69 8.30 -6.79
CA GLN A 104 -1.06 9.39 -6.02
C GLN A 104 -1.98 10.00 -4.95
N GLY A 105 -3.27 10.20 -5.27
CA GLY A 105 -4.24 10.75 -4.32
C GLY A 105 -4.42 9.87 -3.08
N MET A 106 -4.47 8.55 -3.28
CA MET A 106 -4.55 7.60 -2.16
C MET A 106 -3.25 7.54 -1.36
N ALA A 107 -2.10 7.57 -2.04
CA ALA A 107 -0.79 7.60 -1.38
C ALA A 107 -0.63 8.89 -0.55
N ARG A 108 -1.04 10.05 -1.06
CA ARG A 108 -1.05 11.32 -0.31
C ARG A 108 -2.00 11.28 0.88
N MET A 109 -3.22 10.73 0.72
CA MET A 109 -4.16 10.55 1.81
C MET A 109 -3.55 9.66 2.91
N LEU A 110 -3.00 8.50 2.56
CA LEU A 110 -2.36 7.60 3.52
C LEU A 110 -1.23 8.30 4.28
N LEU A 111 -0.41 9.09 3.59
CA LEU A 111 0.68 9.86 4.19
C LEU A 111 0.16 10.92 5.17
N GLN A 112 -0.72 11.81 4.71
CA GLN A 112 -1.23 12.92 5.51
C GLN A 112 -1.91 12.42 6.77
N GLU A 113 -2.74 11.39 6.63
CA GLU A 113 -3.52 10.85 7.72
C GLU A 113 -2.69 9.98 8.69
N SER A 114 -1.68 9.25 8.21
CA SER A 114 -0.79 8.47 9.08
C SER A 114 0.06 9.35 10.00
N MET A 115 0.35 10.58 9.60
CA MET A 115 1.12 11.54 10.40
C MET A 115 0.27 12.33 11.40
N SER A 116 -1.06 12.31 11.27
CA SER A 116 -1.97 13.00 12.21
C SER A 116 -2.23 12.14 13.44
N PRO A 117 -1.85 12.56 14.66
CA PRO A 117 -2.03 11.75 15.87
C PRO A 117 -3.49 11.45 16.23
N GLN A 118 -4.42 12.25 15.72
CA GLN A 118 -5.86 12.17 16.01
C GLN A 118 -6.65 11.52 14.88
N SER A 119 -6.01 11.13 13.78
CA SER A 119 -6.67 10.52 12.64
C SER A 119 -7.06 9.07 12.92
N ALA A 120 -8.31 8.70 12.63
CA ALA A 120 -8.76 7.32 12.64
C ALA A 120 -8.02 6.46 11.58
N PHE A 121 -7.51 7.08 10.54
CA PHE A 121 -6.75 6.42 9.47
C PHE A 121 -5.36 5.96 9.91
N ARG A 122 -4.79 6.59 10.95
CA ARG A 122 -3.48 6.21 11.48
C ARG A 122 -3.43 4.73 11.90
N GLY A 123 -4.42 4.28 12.67
CA GLY A 123 -4.49 2.87 13.08
C GLY A 123 -4.67 1.92 11.90
N ALA A 124 -5.41 2.32 10.86
CA ALA A 124 -5.56 1.54 9.64
C ALA A 124 -4.25 1.47 8.84
N ALA A 125 -3.51 2.59 8.74
CA ALA A 125 -2.20 2.65 8.10
C ALA A 125 -1.17 1.79 8.84
N GLU A 126 -1.08 1.91 10.16
CA GLU A 126 -0.19 1.10 11.01
C GLU A 126 -0.49 -0.40 10.84
N LYS A 127 -1.77 -0.78 10.84
CA LYS A 127 -2.19 -2.17 10.60
C LYS A 127 -1.78 -2.66 9.21
N LEU A 128 -1.96 -1.85 8.17
CA LEU A 128 -1.55 -2.20 6.80
C LEU A 128 -0.05 -2.46 6.73
N LEU A 129 0.77 -1.54 7.23
CA LEU A 129 2.23 -1.68 7.24
C LEU A 129 2.69 -2.89 8.07
N ALA A 130 2.06 -3.15 9.23
CA ALA A 130 2.35 -4.32 10.05
C ALA A 130 2.01 -5.63 9.32
N THR A 131 0.88 -5.68 8.60
CA THR A 131 0.50 -6.86 7.81
C THR A 131 1.50 -7.08 6.67
N MET A 132 1.85 -6.04 5.91
CA MET A 132 2.86 -6.15 4.84
C MET A 132 4.23 -6.62 5.37
N SER A 133 4.63 -6.14 6.56
CA SER A 133 5.88 -6.57 7.20
C SER A 133 5.83 -8.03 7.63
N SER A 134 4.69 -8.51 8.14
CA SER A 134 4.52 -9.92 8.51
C SER A 134 4.58 -10.83 7.29
N ASP A 135 3.82 -10.49 6.25
CA ASP A 135 3.77 -11.28 5.00
C ASP A 135 5.15 -11.35 4.32
N LEU A 136 5.90 -10.24 4.37
CA LEU A 136 7.27 -10.23 3.86
C LEU A 136 8.21 -11.07 4.74
N ALA A 137 8.10 -11.00 6.06
CA ALA A 137 8.93 -11.79 6.96
C ALA A 137 8.74 -13.29 6.75
N ASP A 138 7.48 -13.73 6.61
CA ASP A 138 7.15 -15.14 6.34
C ASP A 138 7.71 -15.58 4.99
N TYR A 139 7.61 -14.74 3.96
CA TYR A 139 8.23 -15.00 2.66
C TYR A 139 9.76 -15.09 2.75
N LEU A 140 10.42 -14.18 3.46
CA LEU A 140 11.88 -14.18 3.60
C LEU A 140 12.39 -15.45 4.33
N VAL A 141 11.63 -15.94 5.33
CA VAL A 141 11.96 -17.23 5.99
C VAL A 141 11.84 -18.38 5.01
N TRP A 142 10.73 -18.46 4.29
CA TRP A 142 10.53 -19.51 3.29
C TRP A 142 11.61 -19.49 2.18
N GLU A 143 11.92 -18.31 1.63
CA GLU A 143 12.95 -18.17 0.57
C GLU A 143 14.35 -18.55 1.07
N ALA A 144 14.68 -18.18 2.32
CA ALA A 144 15.95 -18.54 2.95
C ALA A 144 16.11 -20.07 3.08
N GLU A 145 15.03 -20.77 3.47
CA GLU A 145 14.99 -22.23 3.56
C GLU A 145 15.14 -22.89 2.19
N GLU A 146 14.38 -22.45 1.18
CA GLU A 146 14.43 -22.98 -0.18
C GLU A 146 15.81 -22.79 -0.83
N ARG A 147 16.48 -21.67 -0.59
CA ARG A 147 17.80 -21.36 -1.13
C ARG A 147 18.96 -21.92 -0.32
N GLY A 148 18.69 -22.40 0.90
CA GLY A 148 19.73 -22.81 1.83
C GLY A 148 20.65 -21.66 2.27
N VAL A 149 20.17 -20.41 2.24
CA VAL A 149 20.90 -19.21 2.64
C VAL A 149 20.24 -18.66 3.91
N PRO A 150 20.86 -18.86 5.09
CA PRO A 150 20.26 -18.42 6.34
C PRO A 150 20.18 -16.90 6.43
N LEU A 151 19.10 -16.39 7.04
CA LEU A 151 18.89 -14.98 7.33
C LEU A 151 18.84 -14.76 8.83
N ALA A 152 19.63 -13.79 9.33
CA ALA A 152 19.47 -13.29 10.67
C ALA A 152 18.30 -12.30 10.76
N HIS A 153 17.50 -12.43 11.79
CA HIS A 153 16.43 -11.47 12.12
C HIS A 153 15.47 -11.12 10.97
N PRO A 154 14.84 -12.10 10.28
CA PRO A 154 14.00 -11.86 9.10
C PRO A 154 12.86 -10.86 9.37
N LYS A 155 12.30 -10.84 10.58
CA LYS A 155 11.27 -9.85 10.97
C LYS A 155 11.82 -8.42 11.01
N ILE A 156 13.07 -8.23 11.47
CA ILE A 156 13.70 -6.90 11.50
C ILE A 156 14.00 -6.47 10.06
N ALA A 157 14.52 -7.36 9.23
CA ALA A 157 14.76 -7.08 7.81
C ALA A 157 13.46 -6.68 7.10
N ALA A 158 12.38 -7.43 7.26
CA ALA A 158 11.08 -7.13 6.67
C ALA A 158 10.52 -5.77 7.13
N ASN A 159 10.55 -5.48 8.42
CA ASN A 159 10.11 -4.18 8.96
C ASN A 159 10.94 -3.02 8.37
N SER A 160 12.26 -3.19 8.27
CA SER A 160 13.15 -2.16 7.70
C SER A 160 12.86 -1.94 6.22
N ILE A 161 12.64 -3.01 5.45
CA ILE A 161 12.30 -2.96 4.03
C ILE A 161 10.98 -2.20 3.83
N VAL A 162 9.92 -2.57 4.56
CA VAL A 162 8.60 -1.92 4.45
C VAL A 162 8.68 -0.45 4.85
N ALA A 163 9.42 -0.11 5.92
CA ALA A 163 9.59 1.27 6.35
C ALA A 163 10.34 2.13 5.30
N ILE A 164 11.40 1.59 4.69
CA ILE A 164 12.15 2.26 3.62
C ILE A 164 11.25 2.45 2.39
N LEU A 165 10.57 1.40 1.95
CA LEU A 165 9.69 1.46 0.79
C LEU A 165 8.56 2.46 0.98
N PHE A 166 7.95 2.49 2.17
CA PHE A 166 6.93 3.47 2.52
C PHE A 166 7.49 4.90 2.45
N THR A 167 8.63 5.15 3.11
CA THR A 167 9.24 6.49 3.14
C THR A 167 9.67 6.96 1.75
N MET A 168 10.27 6.08 0.95
CA MET A 168 10.73 6.42 -0.39
C MET A 168 9.57 6.52 -1.39
N GLY A 169 8.53 5.71 -1.23
CA GLY A 169 7.31 5.82 -2.03
C GLY A 169 6.61 7.17 -1.83
N ILE A 170 6.60 7.67 -0.59
CA ILE A 170 6.12 9.01 -0.28
C ILE A 170 6.97 10.08 -0.96
N ALA A 171 8.29 9.99 -0.82
CA ALA A 171 9.21 10.95 -1.44
C ALA A 171 9.07 10.96 -2.98
N LEU A 172 8.67 9.81 -3.57
CA LEU A 172 8.41 9.72 -5.00
C LEU A 172 7.30 10.65 -5.47
N LEU A 173 6.27 10.91 -4.65
CA LEU A 173 5.15 11.78 -5.00
C LEU A 173 5.58 13.22 -5.34
N ASP A 174 6.70 13.66 -4.76
CA ASP A 174 7.25 15.01 -4.96
C ASP A 174 8.57 14.98 -5.75
N THR A 175 8.97 13.80 -6.25
CA THR A 175 10.21 13.62 -7.03
C THR A 175 9.96 14.00 -8.50
N PRO A 176 10.74 14.93 -9.08
CA PRO A 176 10.67 15.25 -10.50
C PRO A 176 10.97 14.03 -11.39
N ASP A 177 10.32 13.94 -12.54
CA ASP A 177 10.47 12.80 -13.47
C ASP A 177 11.93 12.50 -13.84
N ALA A 178 12.75 13.54 -14.00
CA ALA A 178 14.18 13.41 -14.29
C ALA A 178 14.98 12.69 -13.17
N ASP A 179 14.48 12.70 -11.95
CA ASP A 179 15.15 12.13 -10.78
C ASP A 179 14.57 10.79 -10.33
N ARG A 180 13.43 10.37 -10.90
CA ARG A 180 12.70 9.15 -10.48
C ARG A 180 13.55 7.89 -10.63
N ALA A 181 14.24 7.72 -11.75
CA ALA A 181 15.10 6.54 -11.97
C ALA A 181 16.19 6.44 -10.88
N ARG A 182 16.80 7.56 -10.49
CA ARG A 182 17.80 7.60 -9.41
C ARG A 182 17.17 7.26 -8.07
N HIS A 183 15.95 7.71 -7.82
CA HIS A 183 15.20 7.42 -6.61
C HIS A 183 14.88 5.92 -6.48
N ILE A 184 14.44 5.29 -7.58
CA ILE A 184 14.22 3.84 -7.68
C ILE A 184 15.51 3.06 -7.40
N GLU A 185 16.61 3.41 -8.07
CA GLU A 185 17.89 2.73 -7.84
C GLU A 185 18.39 2.88 -6.40
N SER A 186 18.18 4.04 -5.78
CA SER A 186 18.49 4.25 -4.36
C SER A 186 17.71 3.31 -3.45
N ALA A 187 16.41 3.12 -3.69
CA ALA A 187 15.59 2.16 -2.95
C ALA A 187 16.13 0.74 -3.11
N ILE A 188 16.41 0.31 -4.34
CA ILE A 188 16.95 -1.02 -4.64
C ILE A 188 18.27 -1.26 -3.90
N ILE A 189 19.17 -0.29 -3.89
CA ILE A 189 20.47 -0.39 -3.18
C ILE A 189 20.24 -0.55 -1.68
N GLN A 190 19.36 0.25 -1.07
CA GLN A 190 19.06 0.18 0.37
C GLN A 190 18.48 -1.20 0.75
N LEU A 191 17.57 -1.73 -0.04
CA LEU A 191 17.01 -3.06 0.21
C LEU A 191 18.08 -4.16 0.09
N ARG A 192 18.96 -4.07 -0.90
CA ARG A 192 20.09 -5.00 -1.04
C ARG A 192 21.02 -4.94 0.17
N MET A 193 21.31 -3.75 0.68
CA MET A 193 22.15 -3.59 1.88
C MET A 193 21.53 -4.28 3.10
N ILE A 194 20.20 -4.17 3.29
CA ILE A 194 19.49 -4.87 4.37
C ILE A 194 19.61 -6.38 4.19
N MET A 195 19.33 -6.91 3.00
CA MET A 195 19.36 -8.34 2.75
C MET A 195 20.78 -8.91 2.94
N HIS A 196 21.79 -8.30 2.33
CA HIS A 196 23.18 -8.72 2.53
C HIS A 196 23.65 -8.59 3.98
N GLY A 197 23.21 -7.55 4.70
CA GLY A 197 23.49 -7.42 6.12
C GLY A 197 22.88 -8.56 6.94
N SER A 198 21.63 -8.94 6.65
CA SER A 198 20.95 -10.06 7.31
C SER A 198 21.63 -11.42 7.00
N GLU A 199 22.04 -11.65 5.77
CA GLU A 199 22.81 -12.85 5.37
C GLU A 199 24.16 -12.90 6.07
N ALA A 200 24.92 -11.79 6.07
CA ALA A 200 26.24 -11.70 6.71
C ALA A 200 26.17 -11.93 8.22
N MET A 201 25.14 -11.38 8.88
CA MET A 201 24.95 -11.58 10.33
C MET A 201 24.59 -13.03 10.67
N ALA A 202 23.90 -13.75 9.82
CA ALA A 202 23.60 -15.17 10.03
C ALA A 202 24.86 -16.07 9.98
N HIS A 203 25.92 -15.62 9.34
CA HIS A 203 27.19 -16.33 9.25
C HIS A 203 28.25 -15.85 10.27
N ALA A 204 27.96 -14.81 11.06
CA ALA A 204 28.87 -14.28 12.06
C ALA A 204 28.94 -15.18 13.29
N PRO A 205 30.13 -15.57 13.78
CA PRO A 205 30.25 -16.34 15.01
C PRO A 205 29.82 -15.49 16.20
N GLY A 206 28.69 -15.83 16.83
CA GLY A 206 28.25 -15.25 18.11
C GLY A 206 27.10 -14.24 18.03
N SER A 207 26.24 -14.32 17.04
CA SER A 207 24.95 -13.59 16.99
C SER A 207 23.83 -14.32 17.67
#